data_4ea56f813dad621ebbb1ac981e2d3342
#
_entry.id   4ea56f813dad621ebbb1ac981e2d3342
#
_cell.length_a   1.000
_cell.length_b   1.000
_cell.length_c   1.000
_cell.angle_alpha   90.00
_cell.angle_beta   90.00
_cell.angle_gamma   90.00
#
_symmetry.space_group_name_H-M   'P 1'
#
loop_
_entity.id
_entity.type
_entity.pdbx_description
1 polymer ?
#
loop_
_entity_poly.entity_id
_entity_poly.type
_entity_poly.pdbx_seq_one_letter_code
_entity_poly.pdbx_strand_id
1 'polypeptide(L)'
;MMRVGVIGTGYVGLVQGVIMAEFGLNVICMDVSVEKIENLKNGIVPIYEPGLKELLEKNMKAERIEFTTDMKYTTENSEVIFIAVGTPPAIDGSADLHYVLDVAKDIGKYMNGYKII
;
A
#
# COMPACT_ATOMS: atom_id res chain seq x y z
N MET A 1 -6.29 -17.47 -4.57
CA MET A 1 -5.85 -16.78 -3.34
C MET A 1 -6.14 -15.30 -3.46
N MET A 2 -6.62 -14.69 -2.38
CA MET A 2 -6.99 -13.29 -2.38
C MET A 2 -5.75 -12.39 -2.52
N ARG A 3 -5.85 -11.40 -3.39
CA ARG A 3 -4.84 -10.37 -3.57
C ARG A 3 -5.31 -9.06 -2.96
N VAL A 4 -4.44 -8.44 -2.18
CA VAL A 4 -4.74 -7.21 -1.45
C VAL A 4 -3.83 -6.11 -1.96
N GLY A 5 -4.42 -4.98 -2.30
CA GLY A 5 -3.68 -3.77 -2.63
C GLY A 5 -3.67 -2.81 -1.45
N VAL A 6 -2.55 -2.17 -1.20
CA VAL A 6 -2.43 -1.12 -0.19
C VAL A 6 -1.88 0.12 -0.88
N ILE A 7 -2.66 1.18 -0.90
CA ILE A 7 -2.27 2.44 -1.51
C ILE A 7 -1.77 3.38 -0.42
N GLY A 8 -0.48 3.66 -0.45
CA GLY A 8 0.20 4.44 0.56
C GLY A 8 1.11 3.57 1.42
N THR A 9 2.39 3.91 1.47
CA THR A 9 3.40 3.16 2.22
C THR A 9 3.97 3.97 3.39
N GLY A 10 3.12 4.78 4.01
CA GLY A 10 3.42 5.38 5.29
C GLY A 10 3.36 4.33 6.40
N TYR A 11 3.36 4.77 7.65
CA TYR A 11 3.39 3.86 8.79
C TYR A 11 2.25 2.84 8.73
N VAL A 12 1.01 3.32 8.59
CA VAL A 12 -0.17 2.44 8.64
C VAL A 12 -0.21 1.47 7.46
N GLY A 13 -0.02 1.99 6.24
CA GLY A 13 -0.10 1.16 5.05
C GLY A 13 1.00 0.11 4.99
N LEU A 14 2.23 0.49 5.34
CA LEU A 14 3.36 -0.43 5.30
C LEU A 14 3.20 -1.54 6.34
N VAL A 15 2.88 -1.19 7.59
CA VAL A 15 2.70 -2.18 8.66
C VAL A 15 1.56 -3.13 8.31
N GLN A 16 0.44 -2.61 7.86
CA GLN A 16 -0.72 -3.42 7.49
C GLN A 16 -0.38 -4.37 6.34
N GLY A 17 0.30 -3.88 5.32
CA GLY A 17 0.69 -4.71 4.18
C GLY A 17 1.61 -5.85 4.57
N VAL A 18 2.61 -5.57 5.40
CA VAL A 18 3.55 -6.59 5.86
C VAL A 18 2.84 -7.65 6.72
N ILE A 19 1.96 -7.23 7.62
CA ILE A 19 1.23 -8.16 8.49
C ILE A 19 0.27 -9.03 7.68
N MET A 20 -0.43 -8.47 6.71
CA MET A 20 -1.32 -9.26 5.84
C MET A 20 -0.52 -10.29 5.02
N ALA A 21 0.65 -9.92 4.54
CA ALA A 21 1.53 -10.86 3.85
C ALA A 21 1.99 -11.97 4.79
N GLU A 22 2.30 -11.64 6.05
CA GLU A 22 2.69 -12.63 7.05
C GLU A 22 1.57 -13.64 7.33
N PHE A 23 0.31 -13.21 7.22
CA PHE A 23 -0.83 -14.11 7.35
C PHE A 23 -1.09 -14.95 6.09
N GLY A 24 -0.28 -14.81 5.06
CA GLY A 24 -0.35 -15.65 3.86
C GLY A 24 -1.09 -15.03 2.67
N LEU A 25 -1.50 -13.77 2.77
CA LEU A 25 -2.13 -13.08 1.65
C LEU A 25 -1.06 -12.57 0.67
N ASN A 26 -1.45 -12.41 -0.60
CA ASN A 26 -0.61 -11.76 -1.58
C ASN A 26 -0.90 -10.26 -1.55
N VAL A 27 0.12 -9.45 -1.33
CA VAL A 27 -0.03 -8.00 -1.09
C VAL A 27 0.76 -7.20 -2.13
N ILE A 28 0.10 -6.20 -2.69
CA ILE A 28 0.74 -5.20 -3.55
C ILE A 28 0.67 -3.87 -2.82
N CYS A 29 1.82 -3.30 -2.49
CA CYS A 29 1.91 -1.97 -1.85
C CYS A 29 2.31 -0.95 -2.91
N MET A 30 1.51 0.10 -3.03
CA MET A 30 1.72 1.16 -4.02
C MET A 30 1.95 2.50 -3.31
N ASP A 31 2.90 3.26 -3.81
CA ASP A 31 3.09 4.65 -3.40
C ASP A 31 3.53 5.46 -4.63
N VAL A 32 3.20 6.74 -4.65
CA VAL A 32 3.63 7.62 -5.74
C VAL A 32 5.10 7.99 -5.63
N SER A 33 5.70 7.85 -4.46
CA SER A 33 7.11 8.19 -4.23
C SER A 33 8.02 7.09 -4.76
N VAL A 34 8.73 7.38 -5.85
CA VAL A 34 9.72 6.46 -6.43
C VAL A 34 10.81 6.13 -5.41
N GLU A 35 11.26 7.12 -4.64
CA GLU A 35 12.29 6.93 -3.63
C GLU A 35 11.85 5.94 -2.54
N LYS A 36 10.63 6.11 -2.00
CA LYS A 36 10.12 5.19 -0.99
C LYS A 36 10.02 3.77 -1.53
N ILE A 37 9.52 3.60 -2.74
CA ILE A 37 9.34 2.28 -3.35
C ILE A 37 10.70 1.62 -3.61
N GLU A 38 11.66 2.34 -4.14
CA GLU A 38 13.00 1.79 -4.36
C GLU A 38 13.67 1.37 -3.05
N ASN A 39 13.53 2.17 -2.00
CA ASN A 39 14.06 1.83 -0.68
C ASN A 39 13.41 0.55 -0.15
N LEU A 40 12.09 0.44 -0.24
CA LEU A 40 11.39 -0.75 0.24
C LEU A 40 11.77 -2.01 -0.55
N LYS A 41 11.96 -1.89 -1.87
CA LYS A 41 12.45 -3.01 -2.68
C LYS A 41 13.83 -3.49 -2.24
N ASN A 42 14.64 -2.61 -1.67
CA ASN A 42 15.97 -2.94 -1.15
C ASN A 42 15.96 -3.30 0.35
N GLY A 43 14.79 -3.46 0.94
CA GLY A 43 14.66 -3.81 2.35
C GLY A 43 14.91 -2.66 3.31
N ILE A 44 14.94 -1.43 2.82
CA ILE A 44 15.15 -0.24 3.64
C ILE A 44 13.79 0.26 4.12
N VAL A 45 13.55 0.12 5.44
CA VAL A 45 12.30 0.52 6.07
C VAL A 45 12.43 1.96 6.57
N PRO A 46 11.52 2.87 6.15
CA PRO A 46 11.63 4.29 6.51
C PRO A 46 11.21 4.61 7.95
N ILE A 47 10.65 3.66 8.65
CA ILE A 47 10.16 3.83 10.01
C ILE A 47 10.79 2.76 10.91
N TYR A 48 10.99 3.11 12.19
CA TYR A 48 11.46 2.16 13.16
C TYR A 48 10.25 1.48 13.84
N GLU A 49 10.10 0.21 13.58
CA GLU A 49 9.10 -0.63 14.23
C GLU A 49 9.78 -1.98 14.51
N PRO A 50 9.89 -2.40 15.79
CA PRO A 50 10.57 -3.64 16.10
C PRO A 50 10.00 -4.84 15.35
N GLY A 51 10.86 -5.59 14.67
CA GLY A 51 10.46 -6.78 13.93
C GLY A 51 9.94 -6.52 12.52
N LEU A 52 9.66 -5.28 12.14
CA LEU A 52 9.08 -4.98 10.84
C LEU A 52 10.03 -5.33 9.69
N LYS A 53 11.30 -4.96 9.81
CA LYS A 53 12.28 -5.23 8.75
C LYS A 53 12.42 -6.72 8.49
N GLU A 54 12.47 -7.52 9.53
CA GLU A 54 12.61 -8.97 9.43
C GLU A 54 11.40 -9.60 8.74
N LEU A 55 10.19 -9.15 9.11
CA LEU A 55 8.95 -9.62 8.48
C LEU A 55 8.87 -9.18 7.02
N LEU A 56 9.30 -7.95 6.73
CA LEU A 56 9.34 -7.46 5.35
C LEU A 56 10.25 -8.32 4.49
N GLU A 57 11.48 -8.53 4.93
CA GLU A 57 12.45 -9.34 4.18
C GLU A 57 11.97 -10.78 3.99
N LYS A 58 11.40 -11.38 5.03
CA LYS A 58 10.84 -12.72 4.96
C LYS A 58 9.75 -12.83 3.91
N ASN A 59 8.83 -11.88 3.89
CA ASN A 59 7.68 -11.93 2.99
C ASN A 59 8.05 -11.53 1.56
N MET A 60 9.03 -10.66 1.37
CA MET A 60 9.59 -10.39 0.05
C MET A 60 10.24 -11.64 -0.54
N LYS A 61 11.02 -12.35 0.27
CA LYS A 61 11.68 -13.58 -0.15
C LYS A 61 10.67 -14.67 -0.51
N ALA A 62 9.56 -14.72 0.21
CA ALA A 62 8.47 -15.65 -0.05
C ALA A 62 7.55 -15.20 -1.19
N GLU A 63 7.83 -14.03 -1.78
CA GLU A 63 7.05 -13.45 -2.90
C GLU A 63 5.59 -13.20 -2.53
N ARG A 64 5.30 -12.87 -1.26
CA ARG A 64 3.96 -12.54 -0.80
C ARG A 64 3.69 -11.05 -0.73
N ILE A 65 4.73 -10.21 -0.88
CA ILE A 65 4.58 -8.76 -0.89
C ILE A 65 5.44 -8.17 -1.99
N GLU A 66 4.90 -7.19 -2.69
CA GLU A 66 5.65 -6.44 -3.70
C GLU A 66 5.34 -4.96 -3.59
N PHE A 67 6.22 -4.13 -4.10
CA PHE A 67 6.13 -2.67 -4.05
C PHE A 67 6.19 -2.10 -5.45
N THR A 68 5.32 -1.12 -5.73
CA THR A 68 5.22 -0.51 -7.05
C THR A 68 4.74 0.93 -6.97
N THR A 69 5.05 1.71 -8.00
CA THR A 69 4.46 3.04 -8.19
C THR A 69 3.30 3.02 -9.18
N ASP A 70 2.92 1.85 -9.66
CA ASP A 70 1.92 1.69 -10.73
C ASP A 70 0.52 1.48 -10.15
N MET A 71 -0.30 2.53 -10.18
CA MET A 71 -1.68 2.50 -9.69
C MET A 71 -2.56 1.55 -10.51
N LYS A 72 -2.38 1.55 -11.83
CA LYS A 72 -3.18 0.69 -12.70
C LYS A 72 -2.93 -0.79 -12.43
N TYR A 73 -1.65 -1.17 -12.34
CA TYR A 73 -1.25 -2.53 -12.01
C TYR A 73 -1.85 -2.96 -10.67
N THR A 74 -1.72 -2.11 -9.65
CA THR A 74 -2.22 -2.40 -8.32
C THR A 74 -3.73 -2.58 -8.32
N THR A 75 -4.46 -1.67 -8.98
CA THR A 75 -5.93 -1.74 -9.05
C THR A 75 -6.41 -2.97 -9.77
N GLU A 76 -5.82 -3.27 -10.92
CA GLU A 76 -6.26 -4.40 -11.74
C GLU A 76 -5.98 -5.75 -11.08
N ASN A 77 -4.93 -5.84 -10.28
CA ASN A 77 -4.48 -7.09 -9.69
C ASN A 77 -4.87 -7.28 -8.22
N SER A 78 -5.73 -6.42 -7.68
CA SER A 78 -6.20 -6.51 -6.30
C SER A 78 -7.69 -6.72 -6.23
N GLU A 79 -8.13 -7.59 -5.32
CA GLU A 79 -9.56 -7.83 -5.05
C GLU A 79 -10.05 -6.94 -3.91
N VAL A 80 -9.19 -6.68 -2.94
CA VAL A 80 -9.45 -5.77 -1.82
C VAL A 80 -8.38 -4.70 -1.84
N ILE A 81 -8.79 -3.44 -1.75
CA ILE A 81 -7.86 -2.31 -1.80
C ILE A 81 -8.05 -1.44 -0.57
N PHE A 82 -6.97 -1.26 0.19
CA PHE A 82 -6.94 -0.35 1.33
C PHE A 82 -6.34 0.98 0.89
N ILE A 83 -7.06 2.06 1.13
CA ILE A 83 -6.56 3.41 0.89
C ILE A 83 -5.95 3.91 2.19
N ALA A 84 -4.63 3.97 2.25
CA ALA A 84 -3.87 4.32 3.44
C ALA A 84 -2.97 5.55 3.21
N VAL A 85 -3.47 6.49 2.42
CA VAL A 85 -2.76 7.75 2.15
C VAL A 85 -2.98 8.73 3.29
N GLY A 86 -2.09 9.74 3.38
CA GLY A 86 -2.19 10.75 4.44
C GLY A 86 -3.46 11.60 4.33
N THR A 87 -3.95 12.01 5.49
CA THR A 87 -5.07 12.96 5.61
C THR A 87 -4.62 14.14 6.46
N PRO A 88 -3.75 15.02 5.90
CA PRO A 88 -3.20 16.13 6.68
C PRO A 88 -4.30 17.10 7.12
N PRO A 89 -4.07 17.87 8.20
CA PRO A 89 -5.07 18.84 8.62
C PRO A 89 -5.25 19.95 7.58
N ALA A 90 -6.51 20.31 7.32
CA ALA A 90 -6.84 21.48 6.51
C ALA A 90 -6.71 22.76 7.36
N ILE A 91 -6.84 23.92 6.70
CA ILE A 91 -6.70 25.22 7.36
C ILE A 91 -7.68 25.37 8.53
N ASP A 92 -8.88 24.81 8.40
CA ASP A 92 -9.93 24.90 9.43
C ASP A 92 -9.79 23.84 10.52
N GLY A 93 -8.74 23.00 10.49
CA GLY A 93 -8.50 21.94 11.47
C GLY A 93 -9.14 20.61 11.14
N SER A 94 -9.99 20.52 10.13
CA SER A 94 -10.56 19.25 9.67
C SER A 94 -9.51 18.44 8.89
N ALA A 95 -9.77 17.14 8.69
CA ALA A 95 -8.90 16.31 7.86
C ALA A 95 -9.07 16.69 6.39
N ASP A 96 -7.94 16.86 5.68
CA ASP A 96 -7.95 17.07 4.24
C ASP A 96 -8.00 15.70 3.56
N LEU A 97 -9.12 15.42 2.91
CA LEU A 97 -9.36 14.16 2.23
C LEU A 97 -8.97 14.17 0.75
N HIS A 98 -8.28 15.20 0.30
CA HIS A 98 -7.91 15.37 -1.11
C HIS A 98 -7.20 14.13 -1.67
N TYR A 99 -6.20 13.62 -0.95
CA TYR A 99 -5.45 12.44 -1.40
C TYR A 99 -6.32 11.19 -1.46
N VAL A 100 -7.21 11.01 -0.48
CA VAL A 100 -8.13 9.87 -0.46
C VAL A 100 -9.06 9.92 -1.68
N LEU A 101 -9.61 11.10 -1.98
CA LEU A 101 -10.51 11.28 -3.11
C LEU A 101 -9.80 11.06 -4.44
N ASP A 102 -8.57 11.54 -4.57
CA ASP A 102 -7.79 11.33 -5.79
C ASP A 102 -7.52 9.83 -6.03
N VAL A 103 -7.16 9.11 -4.99
CA VAL A 103 -6.93 7.66 -5.08
C VAL A 103 -8.22 6.95 -5.45
N ALA A 104 -9.34 7.32 -4.84
CA ALA A 104 -10.64 6.71 -5.15
C ALA A 104 -11.01 6.91 -6.62
N LYS A 105 -10.74 8.09 -7.18
CA LYS A 105 -10.97 8.37 -8.60
C LYS A 105 -10.09 7.49 -9.48
N ASP A 106 -8.82 7.34 -9.14
CA ASP A 106 -7.90 6.50 -9.92
C ASP A 106 -8.33 5.04 -9.89
N ILE A 107 -8.75 4.55 -8.72
CA ILE A 107 -9.26 3.18 -8.60
C ILE A 107 -10.47 3.00 -9.52
N GLY A 108 -11.42 3.93 -9.49
CA GLY A 108 -12.60 3.88 -10.35
C GLY A 108 -12.25 3.86 -11.82
N LYS A 109 -11.22 4.61 -12.21
CA LYS A 109 -10.73 4.67 -13.59
C LYS A 109 -10.17 3.33 -14.08
N TYR A 110 -9.44 2.61 -13.21
CA TYR A 110 -8.72 1.40 -13.59
C TYR A 110 -9.43 0.10 -13.20
N MET A 111 -10.57 0.17 -12.49
CA MET A 111 -11.30 -1.04 -12.10
C MET A 111 -11.69 -1.88 -13.31
N ASN A 112 -11.49 -3.17 -13.18
CA ASN A 112 -11.78 -4.15 -14.22
C ASN A 112 -12.75 -5.24 -13.75
N GLY A 113 -13.42 -5.04 -12.64
CA GLY A 113 -14.37 -5.98 -12.07
C GLY A 113 -14.76 -5.60 -10.66
N TYR A 114 -15.43 -6.51 -9.97
CA TYR A 114 -15.84 -6.31 -8.59
C TYR A 114 -14.63 -6.23 -7.66
N LYS A 115 -14.63 -5.21 -6.80
CA LYS A 115 -13.58 -5.01 -5.80
C LYS A 115 -14.19 -4.45 -4.52
N ILE A 116 -13.51 -4.70 -3.40
CA ILE A 116 -13.83 -4.11 -2.10
C ILE A 116 -12.79 -3.04 -1.82
N ILE A 117 -13.27 -1.85 -1.51
CA ILE A 117 -12.39 -0.72 -1.22
C ILE A 117 -12.49 -0.37 0.27
#